data_b8d1fc48a1dcdd8d678c901fbbeeca45
#
_entry.id   b8d1fc48a1dcdd8d678c901fbbeeca45
#
_cell.length_a   1.000
_cell.length_b   1.000
_cell.length_c   1.000
_cell.angle_alpha   90.00
_cell.angle_beta   90.00
_cell.angle_gamma   90.00
#
_symmetry.space_group_name_H-M   'P 1'
#
loop_
_entity.id
_entity.type
_entity.pdbx_description
1 polymer ?
#
loop_
_entity_poly.entity_id
_entity_poly.type
_entity_poly.pdbx_seq_one_letter_code
_entity_poly.pdbx_strand_id
1 'polypeptide(L)'
;MLQSLLYTKKKRRELGESMVTLSTAKKGILASILAAVFFTTMDVGAKKLIYLGTGEITFFRGVIGLLLLPFMARMESRPVFSGKDHLLLHLRGLFGCACLLFFFYCLNGLTLGDAEILTQLSAFFMCLLSPVFLKGKLQKRAVPWLGMIALGAAIVLQVWNYHSFNLFAVFGILSAFFAACAYVCIGIMTERGGHTQTELVFYFQLYSALGGLLLMGLGHWALPGGAEWGW
;
A
#
# COMPACT_ATOMS: atom_id res chain seq x y z
N MET A 1 24.10 -8.93 -49.44
CA MET A 1 24.88 -7.99 -48.61
C MET A 1 23.97 -7.03 -47.80
N LEU A 2 22.97 -6.38 -48.43
CA LEU A 2 22.08 -5.44 -47.75
C LEU A 2 21.20 -6.10 -46.66
N GLN A 3 20.68 -7.30 -46.90
CA GLN A 3 19.83 -8.04 -45.94
C GLN A 3 20.61 -8.48 -44.69
N SER A 4 21.87 -8.83 -44.78
CA SER A 4 22.70 -9.20 -43.64
C SER A 4 23.03 -7.99 -42.75
N LEU A 5 23.18 -6.81 -43.35
CA LEU A 5 23.39 -5.55 -42.64
C LEU A 5 22.12 -5.09 -41.87
N LEU A 6 20.95 -5.26 -42.50
CA LEU A 6 19.66 -4.96 -41.86
C LEU A 6 19.36 -5.91 -40.69
N TYR A 7 19.67 -7.21 -40.88
CA TYR A 7 19.50 -8.21 -39.80
C TYR A 7 20.41 -7.93 -38.60
N THR A 8 21.68 -7.57 -38.85
CA THR A 8 22.64 -7.24 -37.79
C THR A 8 22.25 -5.97 -37.08
N LYS A 9 21.73 -4.97 -37.80
CA LYS A 9 21.24 -3.71 -37.19
C LYS A 9 19.99 -3.92 -36.35
N LYS A 10 19.05 -4.78 -36.80
CA LYS A 10 17.85 -5.17 -36.06
C LYS A 10 18.22 -5.93 -34.74
N LYS A 11 19.13 -6.91 -34.87
CA LYS A 11 19.61 -7.71 -33.75
C LYS A 11 20.36 -6.88 -32.70
N ARG A 12 21.15 -5.87 -33.11
CA ARG A 12 21.80 -4.92 -32.19
C ARG A 12 20.78 -4.03 -31.45
N ARG A 13 19.70 -3.63 -32.13
CA ARG A 13 18.65 -2.83 -31.54
C ARG A 13 17.89 -3.63 -30.48
N GLU A 14 17.51 -4.86 -30.77
CA GLU A 14 16.85 -5.78 -29.84
C GLU A 14 17.72 -6.11 -28.64
N LEU A 15 19.04 -6.31 -28.83
CA LEU A 15 20.00 -6.50 -27.75
C LEU A 15 20.16 -5.23 -26.88
N GLY A 16 20.23 -4.05 -27.50
CA GLY A 16 20.30 -2.78 -26.78
C GLY A 16 19.04 -2.51 -25.95
N GLU A 17 17.86 -2.75 -26.50
CA GLU A 17 16.58 -2.62 -25.80
C GLU A 17 16.47 -3.62 -24.66
N SER A 18 16.90 -4.87 -24.83
CA SER A 18 16.88 -5.88 -23.76
C SER A 18 17.89 -5.57 -22.65
N MET A 19 19.05 -4.99 -22.96
CA MET A 19 20.02 -4.58 -21.94
C MET A 19 19.54 -3.36 -21.15
N VAL A 20 18.88 -2.41 -21.79
CA VAL A 20 18.29 -1.23 -21.13
C VAL A 20 17.16 -1.66 -20.21
N THR A 21 16.26 -2.54 -20.67
CA THR A 21 15.16 -3.09 -19.84
C THR A 21 15.70 -3.90 -18.66
N LEU A 22 16.74 -4.69 -18.83
CA LEU A 22 17.37 -5.47 -17.76
C LEU A 22 18.03 -4.55 -16.70
N SER A 23 18.66 -3.46 -17.12
CA SER A 23 19.24 -2.45 -16.23
C SER A 23 18.16 -1.74 -15.44
N THR A 24 17.04 -1.38 -16.06
CA THR A 24 15.90 -0.72 -15.42
C THR A 24 15.21 -1.66 -14.43
N ALA A 25 15.04 -2.93 -14.77
CA ALA A 25 14.48 -3.95 -13.90
C ALA A 25 15.36 -4.16 -12.63
N LYS A 26 16.68 -4.24 -12.78
CA LYS A 26 17.61 -4.36 -11.64
C LYS A 26 17.52 -3.16 -10.70
N LYS A 27 17.44 -1.94 -11.25
CA LYS A 27 17.24 -0.72 -10.46
C LYS A 27 15.90 -0.74 -9.72
N GLY A 28 14.83 -1.19 -10.37
CA GLY A 28 13.51 -1.35 -9.76
C GLY A 28 13.53 -2.36 -8.60
N ILE A 29 14.18 -3.51 -8.78
CA ILE A 29 14.31 -4.52 -7.72
C ILE A 29 15.10 -3.96 -6.52
N LEU A 30 16.22 -3.29 -6.78
CA LEU A 30 17.01 -2.68 -5.70
C LEU A 30 16.22 -1.61 -4.95
N ALA A 31 15.50 -0.75 -5.67
CA ALA A 31 14.63 0.26 -5.07
C ALA A 31 13.52 -0.36 -4.23
N SER A 32 12.91 -1.47 -4.68
CA SER A 32 11.89 -2.20 -3.93
C SER A 32 12.43 -2.82 -2.65
N ILE A 33 13.64 -3.38 -2.68
CA ILE A 33 14.31 -3.93 -1.48
C ILE A 33 14.59 -2.81 -0.47
N LEU A 34 15.15 -1.68 -0.92
CA LEU A 34 15.40 -0.54 -0.05
C LEU A 34 14.09 0.00 0.55
N ALA A 35 13.05 0.15 -0.25
CA ALA A 35 11.74 0.56 0.22
C ALA A 35 11.20 -0.40 1.29
N ALA A 36 11.31 -1.72 1.08
CA ALA A 36 10.88 -2.72 2.05
C ALA A 36 11.61 -2.56 3.40
N VAL A 37 12.94 -2.35 3.38
CA VAL A 37 13.73 -2.13 4.60
C VAL A 37 13.26 -0.88 5.34
N PHE A 38 13.04 0.24 4.63
CA PHE A 38 12.56 1.48 5.25
C PHE A 38 11.14 1.33 5.81
N PHE A 39 10.23 0.68 5.08
CA PHE A 39 8.87 0.43 5.57
C PHE A 39 8.88 -0.45 6.81
N THR A 40 9.62 -1.57 6.80
CA THR A 40 9.74 -2.45 7.98
C THR A 40 10.33 -1.70 9.18
N THR A 41 11.37 -0.89 8.97
CA THR A 41 11.95 -0.07 10.05
C THR A 41 10.94 0.90 10.63
N MET A 42 10.14 1.54 9.78
CA MET A 42 9.06 2.43 10.19
C MET A 42 7.98 1.67 10.98
N ASP A 43 7.57 0.49 10.54
CA ASP A 43 6.52 -0.29 11.19
C ASP A 43 6.99 -0.86 12.55
N VAL A 44 8.27 -1.23 12.67
CA VAL A 44 8.91 -1.54 13.97
C VAL A 44 8.88 -0.33 14.89
N GLY A 45 9.18 0.86 14.36
CA GLY A 45 9.09 2.12 15.11
C GLY A 45 7.65 2.39 15.58
N ALA A 46 6.66 2.24 14.70
CA ALA A 46 5.25 2.39 15.02
C ALA A 46 4.79 1.39 16.10
N LYS A 47 5.24 0.13 16.01
CA LYS A 47 4.92 -0.89 17.03
C LYS A 47 5.50 -0.54 18.40
N LYS A 48 6.70 0.04 18.46
CA LYS A 48 7.29 0.51 19.72
C LYS A 48 6.58 1.74 20.32
N LEU A 49 5.97 2.56 19.46
CA LEU A 49 5.25 3.77 19.83
C LEU A 49 3.74 3.55 19.99
N ILE A 50 3.29 2.30 20.08
CA ILE A 50 1.86 1.96 20.09
C ILE A 50 1.13 2.54 21.30
N TYR A 51 1.87 2.88 22.38
CA TYR A 51 1.36 3.60 23.55
C TYR A 51 0.84 5.02 23.25
N LEU A 52 1.26 5.63 22.14
CA LEU A 52 0.75 6.94 21.69
C LEU A 52 -0.66 6.87 21.10
N GLY A 53 -1.14 5.67 20.81
CA GLY A 53 -2.44 5.50 20.16
C GLY A 53 -2.38 5.54 18.63
N THR A 54 -3.32 4.81 18.02
CA THR A 54 -3.39 4.65 16.55
C THR A 54 -3.56 5.97 15.81
N GLY A 55 -4.38 6.89 16.36
CA GLY A 55 -4.63 8.20 15.77
C GLY A 55 -3.38 9.07 15.71
N GLU A 56 -2.62 9.13 16.81
CA GLU A 56 -1.39 9.92 16.90
C GLU A 56 -0.33 9.41 15.92
N ILE A 57 -0.10 8.10 15.88
CA ILE A 57 0.86 7.49 14.96
C ILE A 57 0.49 7.81 13.52
N THR A 58 -0.79 7.67 13.16
CA THR A 58 -1.28 7.96 11.81
C THR A 58 -1.16 9.44 11.46
N PHE A 59 -1.46 10.33 12.40
CA PHE A 59 -1.34 11.78 12.23
C PHE A 59 0.11 12.20 11.98
N PHE A 60 1.03 11.84 12.86
CA PHE A 60 2.44 12.21 12.71
C PHE A 60 3.05 11.65 11.43
N ARG A 61 2.72 10.39 11.08
CA ARG A 61 3.13 9.81 9.81
C ARG A 61 2.63 10.61 8.62
N GLY A 62 1.35 11.01 8.63
CA GLY A 62 0.75 11.85 7.58
C GLY A 62 1.44 13.20 7.46
N VAL A 63 1.66 13.89 8.58
CA VAL A 63 2.32 15.21 8.61
C VAL A 63 3.77 15.12 8.13
N ILE A 64 4.56 14.17 8.62
CA ILE A 64 5.94 13.96 8.18
C ILE A 64 5.98 13.66 6.67
N GLY A 65 5.07 12.82 6.18
CA GLY A 65 4.95 12.53 4.76
C GLY A 65 4.63 13.78 3.93
N LEU A 66 3.73 14.65 4.40
CA LEU A 66 3.43 15.93 3.74
C LEU A 66 4.64 16.88 3.71
N LEU A 67 5.42 16.92 4.78
CA LEU A 67 6.63 17.75 4.84
C LEU A 67 7.73 17.27 3.87
N LEU A 68 7.76 16.00 3.54
CA LEU A 68 8.71 15.43 2.57
C LEU A 68 8.28 15.64 1.10
N LEU A 69 7.02 15.93 0.84
CA LEU A 69 6.49 16.10 -0.52
C LEU A 69 7.17 17.18 -1.36
N PRO A 70 7.53 18.36 -0.85
CA PRO A 70 8.25 19.36 -1.64
C PRO A 70 9.58 18.84 -2.19
N PHE A 71 10.24 17.95 -1.44
CA PHE A 71 11.46 17.30 -1.91
C PHE A 71 11.17 16.32 -3.05
N MET A 72 10.12 15.49 -2.94
CA MET A 72 9.69 14.58 -4.02
C MET A 72 9.24 15.37 -5.26
N ALA A 73 8.49 16.46 -5.06
CA ALA A 73 8.01 17.31 -6.14
C ALA A 73 9.15 17.91 -6.99
N ARG A 74 10.29 18.23 -6.37
CA ARG A 74 11.48 18.72 -7.09
C ARG A 74 12.14 17.68 -7.99
N MET A 75 11.94 16.40 -7.70
CA MET A 75 12.46 15.28 -8.50
C MET A 75 11.54 14.96 -9.69
N GLU A 76 10.34 15.49 -9.72
CA GLU A 76 9.35 15.22 -10.76
C GLU A 76 9.58 16.18 -11.95
N SER A 77 9.64 15.64 -13.16
CA SER A 77 9.83 16.41 -14.39
C SER A 77 8.54 16.99 -14.97
N ARG A 78 7.40 16.76 -14.31
CA ARG A 78 6.05 17.16 -14.75
C ARG A 78 5.36 17.96 -13.64
N PRO A 79 4.32 18.77 -13.96
CA PRO A 79 3.50 19.38 -12.94
C PRO A 79 2.93 18.33 -12.00
N VAL A 80 3.09 18.54 -10.70
CA VAL A 80 2.75 17.57 -9.64
C VAL A 80 1.27 17.23 -9.67
N PHE A 81 0.40 18.22 -9.87
CA PHE A 81 -1.03 18.04 -9.87
C PHE A 81 -1.57 17.98 -11.30
N SER A 82 -2.22 16.87 -11.65
CA SER A 82 -2.78 16.65 -12.99
C SER A 82 -4.11 17.37 -13.23
N GLY A 83 -4.82 17.72 -12.16
CA GLY A 83 -6.16 18.31 -12.23
C GLY A 83 -7.23 17.37 -12.81
N LYS A 84 -6.95 16.06 -12.87
CA LYS A 84 -7.86 15.05 -13.41
C LYS A 84 -8.27 14.05 -12.32
N ASP A 85 -9.36 13.33 -12.56
CA ASP A 85 -9.82 12.19 -11.75
C ASP A 85 -9.82 12.45 -10.22
N HIS A 86 -10.21 13.66 -9.79
CA HIS A 86 -10.21 14.04 -8.37
C HIS A 86 -10.93 13.02 -7.47
N LEU A 87 -12.04 12.44 -7.94
CA LEU A 87 -12.77 11.43 -7.18
C LEU A 87 -11.90 10.21 -6.86
N LEU A 88 -11.14 9.71 -7.84
CA LEU A 88 -10.24 8.55 -7.64
C LEU A 88 -9.09 8.90 -6.69
N LEU A 89 -8.56 10.12 -6.75
CA LEU A 89 -7.52 10.60 -5.84
C LEU A 89 -8.05 10.67 -4.40
N HIS A 90 -9.25 11.21 -4.20
CA HIS A 90 -9.90 11.25 -2.89
C HIS A 90 -10.21 9.85 -2.37
N LEU A 91 -10.78 8.95 -3.19
CA LEU A 91 -11.03 7.55 -2.83
C LEU A 91 -9.72 6.82 -2.46
N ARG A 92 -8.65 7.03 -3.24
CA ARG A 92 -7.32 6.49 -2.94
C ARG A 92 -6.82 6.96 -1.58
N GLY A 93 -6.97 8.25 -1.30
CA GLY A 93 -6.58 8.82 0.00
C GLY A 93 -7.39 8.23 1.15
N LEU A 94 -8.73 8.17 0.99
CA LEU A 94 -9.65 7.65 2.00
C LEU A 94 -9.41 6.17 2.29
N PHE A 95 -9.35 5.33 1.26
CA PHE A 95 -9.09 3.89 1.43
C PHE A 95 -7.69 3.64 2.02
N GLY A 96 -6.69 4.42 1.60
CA GLY A 96 -5.35 4.33 2.16
C GLY A 96 -5.31 4.73 3.64
N CYS A 97 -6.02 5.78 4.04
CA CYS A 97 -6.15 6.18 5.43
C CYS A 97 -6.85 5.08 6.26
N ALA A 98 -7.99 4.56 5.79
CA ALA A 98 -8.71 3.47 6.44
C ALA A 98 -7.82 2.23 6.62
N CYS A 99 -7.07 1.85 5.58
CA CYS A 99 -6.09 0.77 5.64
C CYS A 99 -5.10 0.98 6.77
N LEU A 100 -4.49 2.17 6.89
CA LEU A 100 -3.51 2.48 7.92
C LEU A 100 -4.11 2.44 9.32
N LEU A 101 -5.29 3.02 9.52
CA LEU A 101 -5.96 3.03 10.82
C LEU A 101 -6.25 1.60 11.29
N PHE A 102 -6.79 0.76 10.41
CA PHE A 102 -7.04 -0.65 10.73
C PHE A 102 -5.75 -1.44 10.95
N PHE A 103 -4.68 -1.17 10.20
CA PHE A 103 -3.38 -1.80 10.38
C PHE A 103 -2.79 -1.47 11.75
N PHE A 104 -2.71 -0.19 12.12
CA PHE A 104 -2.18 0.20 13.42
C PHE A 104 -3.06 -0.27 14.57
N TYR A 105 -4.38 -0.31 14.39
CA TYR A 105 -5.27 -0.89 15.38
C TYR A 105 -5.06 -2.40 15.54
N CYS A 106 -4.84 -3.11 14.45
CA CYS A 106 -4.49 -4.54 14.45
C CYS A 106 -3.19 -4.81 15.24
N LEU A 107 -2.21 -3.92 15.18
CA LEU A 107 -0.95 -4.04 15.93
C LEU A 107 -1.12 -4.00 17.46
N ASN A 108 -2.25 -3.51 17.99
CA ASN A 108 -2.50 -3.54 19.42
C ASN A 108 -2.64 -4.96 19.97
N GLY A 109 -3.15 -5.89 19.18
CA GLY A 109 -3.40 -7.26 19.63
C GLY A 109 -2.64 -8.35 18.90
N LEU A 110 -1.89 -8.03 17.84
CA LEU A 110 -1.10 -8.98 17.07
C LEU A 110 0.38 -8.62 17.05
N THR A 111 1.22 -9.63 16.79
CA THR A 111 2.63 -9.37 16.52
C THR A 111 2.77 -8.61 15.17
N LEU A 112 3.88 -7.88 15.01
CA LEU A 112 4.13 -7.19 13.75
C LEU A 112 4.17 -8.17 12.56
N GLY A 113 4.78 -9.35 12.77
CA GLY A 113 4.85 -10.38 11.72
C GLY A 113 3.47 -10.88 11.29
N ASP A 114 2.57 -11.16 12.24
CA ASP A 114 1.21 -11.62 11.94
C ASP A 114 0.41 -10.55 11.21
N ALA A 115 0.51 -9.28 11.65
CA ALA A 115 -0.14 -8.15 11.01
C ALA A 115 0.34 -7.96 9.56
N GLU A 116 1.66 -8.05 9.32
CA GLU A 116 2.26 -7.97 8.00
C GLU A 116 1.80 -9.11 7.06
N ILE A 117 1.70 -10.33 7.57
CA ILE A 117 1.18 -11.47 6.80
C ILE A 117 -0.29 -11.22 6.42
N LEU A 118 -1.09 -10.69 7.34
CA LEU A 118 -2.49 -10.37 7.04
C LEU A 118 -2.62 -9.28 5.96
N THR A 119 -1.75 -8.29 5.95
CA THR A 119 -1.78 -7.25 4.90
C THR A 119 -1.49 -7.81 3.51
N GLN A 120 -0.77 -8.93 3.39
CA GLN A 120 -0.53 -9.62 2.11
C GLN A 120 -1.83 -10.17 1.49
N LEU A 121 -2.91 -10.33 2.28
CA LEU A 121 -4.24 -10.62 1.73
C LEU A 121 -4.73 -9.51 0.78
N SER A 122 -4.15 -8.33 0.83
CA SER A 122 -4.47 -7.26 -0.13
C SER A 122 -4.22 -7.69 -1.57
N ALA A 123 -3.22 -8.53 -1.83
CA ALA A 123 -2.99 -9.10 -3.16
C ALA A 123 -4.13 -10.02 -3.60
N PHE A 124 -4.69 -10.82 -2.67
CA PHE A 124 -5.85 -11.66 -2.91
C PHE A 124 -7.08 -10.80 -3.24
N PHE A 125 -7.41 -9.83 -2.40
CA PHE A 125 -8.53 -8.92 -2.64
C PHE A 125 -8.35 -8.09 -3.92
N MET A 126 -7.14 -7.63 -4.23
CA MET A 126 -6.84 -6.91 -5.45
C MET A 126 -7.12 -7.76 -6.69
N CYS A 127 -6.71 -9.02 -6.69
CA CYS A 127 -7.01 -9.95 -7.79
C CYS A 127 -8.52 -10.22 -7.93
N LEU A 128 -9.26 -10.23 -6.84
CA LEU A 128 -10.72 -10.41 -6.84
C LEU A 128 -11.45 -9.17 -7.36
N LEU A 129 -10.97 -7.97 -7.00
CA LEU A 129 -11.56 -6.69 -7.40
C LEU A 129 -11.14 -6.25 -8.81
N SER A 130 -9.94 -6.63 -9.26
CA SER A 130 -9.39 -6.22 -10.56
C SER A 130 -10.31 -6.52 -11.76
N PRO A 131 -10.94 -7.70 -11.91
CA PRO A 131 -11.84 -7.98 -13.02
C PRO A 131 -13.07 -7.07 -13.03
N VAL A 132 -13.53 -6.65 -11.86
CA VAL A 132 -14.74 -5.83 -11.72
C VAL A 132 -14.45 -4.37 -12.13
N PHE A 133 -13.31 -3.83 -11.73
CA PHE A 133 -12.99 -2.41 -11.90
C PHE A 133 -12.09 -2.09 -13.10
N LEU A 134 -11.12 -2.96 -13.39
CA LEU A 134 -10.18 -2.76 -14.50
C LEU A 134 -10.57 -3.52 -15.77
N LYS A 135 -11.76 -4.16 -15.81
CA LYS A 135 -12.20 -4.99 -16.95
C LYS A 135 -11.16 -6.05 -17.39
N GLY A 136 -10.19 -6.33 -16.51
CA GLY A 136 -9.17 -7.34 -16.73
C GLY A 136 -9.75 -8.74 -16.62
N LYS A 137 -9.19 -9.70 -17.36
CA LYS A 137 -9.53 -11.12 -17.15
C LYS A 137 -8.61 -11.69 -16.08
N LEU A 138 -9.21 -12.30 -15.06
CA LEU A 138 -8.42 -13.04 -14.06
C LEU A 138 -7.58 -14.10 -14.78
N GLN A 139 -6.28 -13.99 -14.69
CA GLN A 139 -5.42 -15.02 -15.27
C GLN A 139 -5.58 -16.32 -14.49
N LYS A 140 -6.04 -17.37 -15.14
CA LYS A 140 -6.22 -18.71 -14.52
C LYS A 140 -4.94 -19.19 -13.81
N ARG A 141 -3.78 -18.74 -14.26
CA ARG A 141 -2.47 -19.03 -13.63
C ARG A 141 -2.26 -18.36 -12.26
N ALA A 142 -3.01 -17.29 -11.96
CA ALA A 142 -2.93 -16.62 -10.66
C ALA A 142 -3.71 -17.34 -9.56
N VAL A 143 -4.73 -18.13 -9.93
CA VAL A 143 -5.62 -18.82 -8.98
C VAL A 143 -4.87 -19.69 -7.95
N PRO A 144 -3.91 -20.56 -8.32
CA PRO A 144 -3.18 -21.36 -7.34
C PRO A 144 -2.36 -20.51 -6.36
N TRP A 145 -1.78 -19.41 -6.81
CA TRP A 145 -1.01 -18.48 -5.97
C TRP A 145 -1.91 -17.73 -4.99
N LEU A 146 -3.11 -17.36 -5.42
CA LEU A 146 -4.12 -16.77 -4.54
C LEU A 146 -4.58 -17.75 -3.46
N GLY A 147 -4.74 -19.04 -3.82
CA GLY A 147 -5.02 -20.10 -2.88
C GLY A 147 -3.92 -20.26 -1.82
N MET A 148 -2.66 -20.17 -2.22
CA MET A 148 -1.52 -20.22 -1.28
C MET A 148 -1.53 -19.03 -0.31
N ILE A 149 -1.82 -17.82 -0.78
CA ILE A 149 -1.92 -16.61 0.08
C ILE A 149 -3.06 -16.79 1.09
N ALA A 150 -4.22 -17.24 0.64
CA ALA A 150 -5.37 -17.48 1.52
C ALA A 150 -5.10 -18.58 2.56
N LEU A 151 -4.44 -19.67 2.15
CA LEU A 151 -4.03 -20.75 3.07
C LEU A 151 -3.00 -20.24 4.10
N GLY A 152 -1.99 -19.47 3.67
CA GLY A 152 -1.01 -18.88 4.58
C GLY A 152 -1.66 -17.98 5.63
N ALA A 153 -2.60 -17.14 5.21
CA ALA A 153 -3.35 -16.31 6.14
C ALA A 153 -4.23 -17.13 7.09
N ALA A 154 -4.89 -18.19 6.61
CA ALA A 154 -5.69 -19.07 7.44
C ALA A 154 -4.84 -19.80 8.51
N ILE A 155 -3.60 -20.17 8.17
CA ILE A 155 -2.66 -20.78 9.11
C ILE A 155 -2.27 -19.76 10.20
N VAL A 156 -1.94 -18.55 9.84
CA VAL A 156 -1.57 -17.48 10.79
C VAL A 156 -2.74 -17.13 11.71
N LEU A 157 -3.96 -17.05 11.16
CA LEU A 157 -5.17 -16.77 11.92
C LEU A 157 -5.61 -17.94 12.82
N GLN A 158 -4.97 -19.12 12.70
CA GLN A 158 -5.37 -20.34 13.42
C GLN A 158 -6.89 -20.57 13.39
N VAL A 159 -7.50 -20.43 12.21
CA VAL A 159 -8.96 -20.45 12.02
C VAL A 159 -9.65 -21.69 12.62
N TRP A 160 -8.89 -22.78 12.80
CA TRP A 160 -9.37 -24.02 13.42
C TRP A 160 -9.38 -24.00 14.96
N ASN A 161 -8.76 -22.98 15.59
CA ASN A 161 -8.71 -22.87 17.05
C ASN A 161 -9.65 -21.78 17.53
N TYR A 162 -10.91 -22.16 17.80
CA TYR A 162 -11.98 -21.22 18.16
C TYR A 162 -11.68 -20.37 19.41
N HIS A 163 -10.83 -20.88 20.31
CA HIS A 163 -10.41 -20.16 21.53
C HIS A 163 -9.29 -19.13 21.29
N SER A 164 -8.64 -19.18 20.14
CA SER A 164 -7.51 -18.29 19.80
C SER A 164 -7.87 -17.19 18.79
N PHE A 165 -9.15 -17.11 18.39
CA PHE A 165 -9.58 -16.11 17.41
C PHE A 165 -9.46 -14.71 18.01
N ASN A 166 -8.48 -13.97 17.53
CA ASN A 166 -8.21 -12.61 17.98
C ASN A 166 -9.02 -11.61 17.13
N LEU A 167 -9.89 -10.82 17.80
CA LEU A 167 -10.68 -9.78 17.13
C LEU A 167 -9.78 -8.80 16.33
N PHE A 168 -8.56 -8.56 16.79
CA PHE A 168 -7.60 -7.71 16.09
C PHE A 168 -7.21 -8.26 14.69
N ALA A 169 -7.33 -9.56 14.47
CA ALA A 169 -7.12 -10.16 13.15
C ALA A 169 -8.17 -9.73 12.12
N VAL A 170 -9.41 -9.47 12.56
CA VAL A 170 -10.46 -8.92 11.69
C VAL A 170 -10.07 -7.55 11.18
N PHE A 171 -9.47 -6.71 12.03
CA PHE A 171 -8.98 -5.40 11.61
C PHE A 171 -7.81 -5.54 10.61
N GLY A 172 -6.95 -6.55 10.75
CA GLY A 172 -5.92 -6.88 9.76
C GLY A 172 -6.49 -7.24 8.40
N ILE A 173 -7.56 -8.04 8.37
CA ILE A 173 -8.27 -8.40 7.12
C ILE A 173 -8.95 -7.17 6.51
N LEU A 174 -9.60 -6.33 7.31
CA LEU A 174 -10.19 -5.06 6.84
C LEU A 174 -9.12 -4.11 6.28
N SER A 175 -7.98 -4.02 6.95
CA SER A 175 -6.82 -3.27 6.43
C SER A 175 -6.42 -3.75 5.05
N ALA A 176 -6.27 -5.07 4.85
CA ALA A 176 -5.94 -5.67 3.57
C ALA A 176 -6.98 -5.39 2.48
N PHE A 177 -8.27 -5.42 2.83
CA PHE A 177 -9.35 -5.09 1.91
C PHE A 177 -9.30 -3.62 1.46
N PHE A 178 -9.14 -2.68 2.39
CA PHE A 178 -9.00 -1.26 2.05
C PHE A 178 -7.71 -0.95 1.29
N ALA A 179 -6.62 -1.65 1.59
CA ALA A 179 -5.39 -1.59 0.79
C ALA A 179 -5.65 -2.01 -0.66
N ALA A 180 -6.38 -3.11 -0.88
CA ALA A 180 -6.73 -3.57 -2.22
C ALA A 180 -7.59 -2.55 -2.98
N CYS A 181 -8.59 -1.94 -2.32
CA CYS A 181 -9.38 -0.87 -2.92
C CYS A 181 -8.50 0.33 -3.33
N ALA A 182 -7.56 0.72 -2.47
CA ALA A 182 -6.61 1.78 -2.77
C ALA A 182 -5.71 1.44 -3.97
N TYR A 183 -5.20 0.21 -4.07
CA TYR A 183 -4.40 -0.25 -5.20
C TYR A 183 -5.18 -0.34 -6.49
N VAL A 184 -6.47 -0.72 -6.45
CA VAL A 184 -7.35 -0.68 -7.63
C VAL A 184 -7.52 0.75 -8.14
N CYS A 185 -7.70 1.74 -7.25
CA CYS A 185 -7.74 3.15 -7.64
C CYS A 185 -6.44 3.58 -8.34
N ILE A 186 -5.28 3.18 -7.81
CA ILE A 186 -3.97 3.44 -8.45
C ILE A 186 -3.90 2.77 -9.82
N GLY A 187 -4.35 1.53 -9.94
CA GLY A 187 -4.38 0.78 -11.20
C GLY A 187 -5.18 1.53 -12.28
N ILE A 188 -6.39 1.99 -11.95
CA ILE A 188 -7.24 2.75 -12.86
C ILE A 188 -6.57 4.07 -13.28
N MET A 189 -5.98 4.80 -12.33
CA MET A 189 -5.30 6.07 -12.62
C MET A 189 -4.05 5.85 -13.48
N THR A 190 -3.33 4.75 -13.27
CA THR A 190 -2.15 4.38 -14.07
C THR A 190 -2.54 4.04 -15.50
N GLU A 191 -3.65 3.31 -15.71
CA GLU A 191 -4.16 3.00 -17.06
C GLU A 191 -4.63 4.27 -17.81
N ARG A 192 -5.25 5.21 -17.11
CA ARG A 192 -5.68 6.49 -17.70
C ARG A 192 -4.50 7.42 -18.00
N GLY A 193 -3.43 7.29 -17.25
CA GLY A 193 -2.22 8.10 -17.37
C GLY A 193 -2.39 9.55 -16.91
N GLY A 194 -1.27 10.27 -16.82
CA GLY A 194 -1.27 11.70 -16.50
C GLY A 194 -1.10 12.03 -15.02
N HIS A 195 -1.22 11.07 -14.12
CA HIS A 195 -1.00 11.27 -12.69
C HIS A 195 0.47 11.08 -12.30
N THR A 196 0.96 11.89 -11.37
CA THR A 196 2.30 11.78 -10.82
C THR A 196 2.29 10.95 -9.54
N GLN A 197 3.42 10.31 -9.20
CA GLN A 197 3.53 9.58 -7.95
C GLN A 197 3.39 10.52 -6.74
N THR A 198 3.91 11.72 -6.86
CA THR A 198 3.83 12.76 -5.83
C THR A 198 2.38 13.16 -5.55
N GLU A 199 1.52 13.29 -6.57
CA GLU A 199 0.09 13.56 -6.42
C GLU A 199 -0.61 12.44 -5.62
N LEU A 200 -0.35 11.17 -5.98
CA LEU A 200 -0.92 10.00 -5.30
C LEU A 200 -0.51 9.95 -3.82
N VAL A 201 0.76 10.24 -3.53
CA VAL A 201 1.28 10.27 -2.16
C VAL A 201 0.71 11.46 -1.38
N PHE A 202 0.53 12.64 -2.03
CA PHE A 202 -0.06 13.81 -1.40
C PHE A 202 -1.45 13.52 -0.83
N TYR A 203 -2.37 13.02 -1.66
CA TYR A 203 -3.73 12.69 -1.19
C TYR A 203 -3.72 11.63 -0.09
N PHE A 204 -2.87 10.63 -0.20
CA PHE A 204 -2.74 9.61 0.83
C PHE A 204 -2.26 10.18 2.18
N GLN A 205 -1.21 11.00 2.19
CA GLN A 205 -0.69 11.59 3.40
C GLN A 205 -1.64 12.62 4.01
N LEU A 206 -2.32 13.41 3.15
CA LEU A 206 -3.35 14.36 3.59
C LEU A 206 -4.48 13.65 4.33
N TYR A 207 -5.04 12.61 3.73
CA TYR A 207 -6.10 11.83 4.36
C TYR A 207 -5.62 11.09 5.62
N SER A 208 -4.38 10.61 5.64
CA SER A 208 -3.79 9.99 6.83
C SER A 208 -3.66 11.00 7.98
N ALA A 209 -3.20 12.22 7.70
CA ALA A 209 -3.13 13.28 8.70
C ALA A 209 -4.52 13.68 9.22
N LEU A 210 -5.48 13.89 8.31
CA LEU A 210 -6.85 14.26 8.68
C LEU A 210 -7.55 13.13 9.45
N GLY A 211 -7.42 11.88 9.01
CA GLY A 211 -8.01 10.71 9.66
C GLY A 211 -7.40 10.46 11.04
N GLY A 212 -6.08 10.61 11.17
CA GLY A 212 -5.40 10.53 12.45
C GLY A 212 -5.86 11.61 13.42
N LEU A 213 -5.97 12.87 12.94
CA LEU A 213 -6.46 14.00 13.74
C LEU A 213 -7.91 13.79 14.17
N LEU A 214 -8.77 13.31 13.26
CA LEU A 214 -10.16 13.02 13.57
C LEU A 214 -10.29 11.92 14.64
N LEU A 215 -9.48 10.86 14.53
CA LEU A 215 -9.49 9.78 15.51
C LEU A 215 -9.00 10.26 16.90
N MET A 216 -7.97 11.12 16.94
CA MET A 216 -7.51 11.77 18.16
C MET A 216 -8.62 12.63 18.79
N GLY A 217 -9.31 13.44 17.99
CA GLY A 217 -10.41 14.29 18.43
C GLY A 217 -11.57 13.47 18.98
N LEU A 218 -11.99 12.43 18.29
CA LEU A 218 -13.06 11.53 18.72
C LEU A 218 -12.68 10.77 20.00
N GLY A 219 -11.44 10.29 20.10
CA GLY A 219 -10.93 9.61 21.29
C GLY A 219 -10.96 10.51 22.53
N HIS A 220 -10.67 11.79 22.35
CA HIS A 220 -10.72 12.77 23.44
C HIS A 220 -12.16 13.12 23.89
N TRP A 221 -13.14 13.02 22.97
CA TRP A 221 -14.54 13.36 23.24
C TRP A 221 -15.41 12.16 23.60
N ALA A 222 -15.12 10.99 23.04
CA ALA A 222 -15.97 9.80 23.16
C ALA A 222 -15.64 8.93 24.39
N LEU A 223 -14.48 9.12 25.02
CA LEU A 223 -14.01 8.31 26.14
C LEU A 223 -13.54 9.23 27.28
N PRO A 224 -14.42 9.50 28.26
CA PRO A 224 -13.98 10.14 29.49
C PRO A 224 -13.05 9.18 30.25
N GLY A 225 -11.76 9.39 30.14
CA GLY A 225 -10.70 8.52 30.66
C GLY A 225 -9.67 8.09 29.65
N GLY A 226 -9.50 8.82 28.54
CA GLY A 226 -8.62 8.50 27.40
C GLY A 226 -7.12 8.30 27.68
N ALA A 227 -6.75 7.99 28.92
CA ALA A 227 -5.42 7.54 29.30
C ALA A 227 -5.34 6.01 29.54
N GLU A 228 -6.44 5.26 29.41
CA GLU A 228 -6.48 3.84 29.79
C GLU A 228 -6.54 2.83 28.62
N TRP A 229 -6.39 3.27 27.37
CA TRP A 229 -6.25 2.33 26.24
C TRP A 229 -4.80 2.02 25.88
N GLY A 230 -3.92 2.15 26.81
CA GLY A 230 -2.51 1.85 26.71
C GLY A 230 -2.11 0.52 27.32
N TRP A 231 -2.94 -0.55 27.28
CA TRP A 231 -2.49 -1.89 27.74
C TRP A 231 -3.28 -3.00 27.07
#